data_a3708c24592686518b3a5f20845b518e
#
_entry.id   a3708c24592686518b3a5f20845b518e
#
_cell.length_a   1.000
_cell.length_b   1.000
_cell.length_c   1.000
_cell.angle_alpha   90.00
_cell.angle_beta   90.00
_cell.angle_gamma   90.00
#
_symmetry.space_group_name_H-M   'P 1'
#
loop_
_entity.id
_entity.type
_entity.pdbx_description
1 polymer ?
#
loop_
_entity_poly.entity_id
_entity_poly.type
_entity_poly.pdbx_seq_one_letter_code
_entity_poly.pdbx_strand_id
1 'polypeptide(L)'
;MGAFEYLSVLISIILALGMTRVLAGIGEMLQARSRHRIYWVHVIWIVNLFLYLVIAWWIFYRWRDQQPWNFYLFLFVLISPTILYLASLLLFPRESDSDTAVDYKTHYYANHRAFFVLFALFVPVDIVDSLLKGVPHFLSLGPIYFLSGILYFSGLITAAVTRNERYHEFYAIFFLIQTTIVSFLIFQTLV
;
A
#
# COMPACT_ATOMS: atom_id res chain seq x y z
N MET A 1 -10.33 -26.51 -10.24
CA MET A 1 -9.66 -25.24 -9.89
C MET A 1 -10.27 -24.17 -10.77
N GLY A 2 -10.97 -23.20 -10.17
CA GLY A 2 -11.57 -22.09 -10.90
C GLY A 2 -10.54 -21.04 -11.30
N ALA A 3 -10.88 -20.14 -12.23
CA ALA A 3 -9.98 -19.07 -12.65
C ALA A 3 -9.55 -18.18 -11.48
N PHE A 4 -10.46 -17.86 -10.57
CA PHE A 4 -10.15 -17.10 -9.35
C PHE A 4 -9.11 -17.81 -8.47
N GLU A 5 -9.23 -19.12 -8.25
CA GLU A 5 -8.28 -19.89 -7.44
C GLU A 5 -6.88 -19.88 -8.06
N TYR A 6 -6.80 -20.01 -9.37
CA TYR A 6 -5.53 -19.92 -10.11
C TYR A 6 -4.87 -18.56 -9.97
N LEU A 7 -5.66 -17.47 -10.09
CA LEU A 7 -5.19 -16.10 -9.97
C LEU A 7 -4.78 -15.77 -8.53
N SER A 8 -5.53 -16.27 -7.54
CA SER A 8 -5.26 -15.99 -6.13
C SER A 8 -3.89 -16.49 -5.69
N VAL A 9 -3.39 -17.59 -6.28
CA VAL A 9 -2.02 -18.09 -6.01
C VAL A 9 -0.97 -17.07 -6.43
N LEU A 10 -1.06 -16.53 -7.66
CA LEU A 10 -0.08 -15.55 -8.16
C LEU A 10 -0.12 -14.23 -7.37
N ILE A 11 -1.32 -13.74 -7.09
CA ILE A 11 -1.50 -12.50 -6.30
C ILE A 11 -0.97 -12.68 -4.88
N SER A 12 -1.24 -13.84 -4.26
CA SER A 12 -0.69 -14.19 -2.93
C SER A 12 0.83 -14.15 -2.92
N ILE A 13 1.48 -14.68 -3.96
CA ILE A 13 2.94 -14.68 -4.05
C ILE A 13 3.47 -13.23 -4.09
N ILE A 14 2.89 -12.36 -4.92
CA ILE A 14 3.36 -10.98 -5.04
C ILE A 14 3.14 -10.21 -3.73
N LEU A 15 1.97 -10.35 -3.10
CA LEU A 15 1.69 -9.72 -1.80
C LEU A 15 2.58 -10.27 -0.68
N ALA A 16 2.82 -11.60 -0.68
CA ALA A 16 3.72 -12.22 0.29
C ALA A 16 5.17 -11.72 0.16
N LEU A 17 5.66 -11.50 -1.07
CA LEU A 17 6.98 -10.88 -1.28
C LEU A 17 7.03 -9.46 -0.68
N GLY A 18 5.98 -8.65 -0.86
CA GLY A 18 5.87 -7.32 -0.23
C GLY A 18 5.85 -7.41 1.30
N MET A 19 5.04 -8.29 1.86
CA MET A 19 4.96 -8.52 3.31
C MET A 19 6.30 -9.01 3.87
N THR A 20 6.93 -9.97 3.20
CA THR A 20 8.25 -10.49 3.59
C THR A 20 9.30 -9.39 3.60
N ARG A 21 9.31 -8.52 2.58
CA ARG A 21 10.25 -7.38 2.54
C ARG A 21 10.02 -6.42 3.71
N VAL A 22 8.77 -6.12 4.05
CA VAL A 22 8.43 -5.26 5.20
C VAL A 22 8.87 -5.89 6.51
N LEU A 23 8.54 -7.17 6.74
CA LEU A 23 8.87 -7.88 7.97
C LEU A 23 10.39 -8.08 8.13
N ALA A 24 11.11 -8.41 7.04
CA ALA A 24 12.55 -8.51 7.03
C ALA A 24 13.20 -7.17 7.39
N GLY A 25 12.76 -6.06 6.77
CA GLY A 25 13.27 -4.73 7.07
C GLY A 25 13.01 -4.28 8.50
N ILE A 26 11.85 -4.61 9.09
CA ILE A 26 11.59 -4.40 10.51
C ILE A 26 12.58 -5.23 11.37
N GLY A 27 12.81 -6.49 11.01
CA GLY A 27 13.76 -7.36 11.67
C GLY A 27 15.19 -6.78 11.67
N GLU A 28 15.65 -6.29 10.52
CA GLU A 28 16.95 -5.60 10.35
C GLU A 28 17.03 -4.34 11.24
N MET A 29 15.98 -3.50 11.24
CA MET A 29 15.90 -2.30 12.08
C MET A 29 16.00 -2.63 13.58
N LEU A 30 15.37 -3.72 14.03
CA LEU A 30 15.39 -4.14 15.42
C LEU A 30 16.76 -4.73 15.83
N GLN A 31 17.36 -5.55 14.97
CA GLN A 31 18.67 -6.18 15.22
C GLN A 31 19.80 -5.15 15.25
N ALA A 32 19.79 -4.19 14.37
CA ALA A 32 20.83 -3.15 14.26
C ALA A 32 20.43 -1.82 14.94
N ARG A 33 19.50 -1.85 15.89
CA ARG A 33 18.95 -0.65 16.57
C ARG A 33 20.00 0.30 17.14
N SER A 34 21.12 -0.23 17.63
CA SER A 34 22.20 0.59 18.18
C SER A 34 23.01 1.33 17.13
N ARG A 35 22.96 0.91 15.86
CA ARG A 35 23.69 1.49 14.73
C ARG A 35 22.85 2.45 13.91
N HIS A 36 21.49 2.27 13.92
CA HIS A 36 20.58 3.00 13.07
C HIS A 36 19.94 4.19 13.77
N ARG A 37 19.77 5.30 13.05
CA ARG A 37 18.94 6.44 13.47
C ARG A 37 17.53 6.24 12.97
N ILE A 38 16.63 5.79 13.87
CA ILE A 38 15.23 5.55 13.54
C ILE A 38 14.50 6.89 13.40
N TYR A 39 13.70 7.01 12.33
CA TYR A 39 12.80 8.14 12.10
C TYR A 39 11.36 7.67 12.25
N TRP A 40 10.63 8.17 13.26
CA TRP A 40 9.31 7.69 13.63
C TRP A 40 8.25 7.81 12.50
N VAL A 41 8.33 8.87 11.67
CA VAL A 41 7.44 9.03 10.50
C VAL A 41 7.63 7.89 9.51
N HIS A 42 8.89 7.46 9.30
CA HIS A 42 9.19 6.31 8.46
C HIS A 42 8.58 5.02 9.02
N VAL A 43 8.64 4.82 10.33
CA VAL A 43 8.02 3.65 11.01
C VAL A 43 6.51 3.64 10.80
N ILE A 44 5.83 4.79 10.89
CA ILE A 44 4.40 4.87 10.61
C ILE A 44 4.10 4.50 9.15
N TRP A 45 4.94 4.89 8.18
CA TRP A 45 4.75 4.50 6.78
C TRP A 45 5.00 3.01 6.54
N ILE A 46 5.91 2.38 7.29
CA ILE A 46 6.06 0.91 7.29
C ILE A 46 4.75 0.24 7.74
N VAL A 47 4.15 0.70 8.84
CA VAL A 47 2.87 0.19 9.34
C VAL A 47 1.75 0.43 8.32
N ASN A 48 1.66 1.62 7.74
CA ASN A 48 0.68 1.94 6.71
C ASN A 48 0.78 1.01 5.51
N LEU A 49 1.99 0.79 4.98
CA LEU A 49 2.18 -0.10 3.84
C LEU A 49 1.83 -1.55 4.19
N PHE A 50 2.20 -2.02 5.37
CA PHE A 50 1.84 -3.36 5.83
C PHE A 50 0.32 -3.54 5.89
N LEU A 51 -0.41 -2.56 6.44
CA LEU A 51 -1.87 -2.57 6.46
C LEU A 51 -2.46 -2.58 5.03
N TYR A 52 -1.90 -1.81 4.11
CA TYR A 52 -2.35 -1.81 2.71
C TYR A 52 -2.10 -3.15 2.00
N LEU A 53 -1.01 -3.85 2.29
CA LEU A 53 -0.77 -5.20 1.79
C LEU A 53 -1.85 -6.18 2.29
N VAL A 54 -2.25 -6.08 3.56
CA VAL A 54 -3.33 -6.89 4.13
C VAL A 54 -4.69 -6.52 3.51
N ILE A 55 -4.98 -5.21 3.39
CA ILE A 55 -6.22 -4.70 2.78
C ILE A 55 -6.33 -5.12 1.31
N ALA A 56 -5.24 -5.08 0.55
CA ALA A 56 -5.22 -5.51 -0.85
C ALA A 56 -5.61 -6.99 -0.99
N TRP A 57 -5.10 -7.84 -0.09
CA TRP A 57 -5.51 -9.25 -0.02
C TRP A 57 -7.01 -9.40 0.28
N TRP A 58 -7.53 -8.63 1.23
CA TRP A 58 -8.95 -8.63 1.59
C TRP A 58 -9.85 -8.16 0.44
N ILE A 59 -9.47 -7.08 -0.24
CA ILE A 59 -10.21 -6.52 -1.39
C ILE A 59 -10.21 -7.50 -2.55
N PHE A 60 -9.10 -8.20 -2.79
CA PHE A 60 -8.99 -9.17 -3.88
C PHE A 60 -10.02 -10.30 -3.76
N TYR A 61 -10.42 -10.69 -2.55
CA TYR A 61 -11.46 -11.71 -2.35
C TYR A 61 -12.80 -11.34 -3.01
N ARG A 62 -13.11 -10.06 -3.19
CA ARG A 62 -14.32 -9.57 -3.87
C ARG A 62 -14.37 -9.88 -5.37
N TRP A 63 -13.27 -10.36 -5.95
CA TRP A 63 -13.21 -10.82 -7.33
C TRP A 63 -13.66 -12.27 -7.52
N ARG A 64 -13.96 -13.02 -6.46
CA ARG A 64 -14.31 -14.46 -6.49
C ARG A 64 -15.50 -14.78 -7.39
N ASP A 65 -16.50 -13.88 -7.39
CA ASP A 65 -17.78 -14.06 -8.11
C ASP A 65 -17.77 -13.42 -9.51
N GLN A 66 -16.67 -12.77 -9.88
CA GLN A 66 -16.53 -12.13 -11.18
C GLN A 66 -16.30 -13.15 -12.30
N GLN A 67 -17.14 -13.09 -13.33
CA GLN A 67 -17.07 -13.91 -14.53
C GLN A 67 -17.56 -13.09 -15.74
N PRO A 68 -17.05 -13.27 -16.94
CA PRO A 68 -15.92 -14.15 -17.32
C PRO A 68 -14.55 -13.49 -17.10
N TRP A 69 -13.56 -14.29 -16.74
CA TRP A 69 -12.17 -13.86 -16.71
C TRP A 69 -11.58 -13.80 -18.12
N ASN A 70 -10.88 -12.72 -18.42
CA ASN A 70 -10.11 -12.57 -19.65
C ASN A 70 -8.69 -12.09 -19.34
N PHE A 71 -7.79 -12.16 -20.33
CA PHE A 71 -6.38 -11.83 -20.16
C PHE A 71 -6.13 -10.37 -19.69
N TYR A 72 -6.95 -9.41 -20.14
CA TYR A 72 -6.81 -8.00 -19.75
C TYR A 72 -7.17 -7.80 -18.28
N LEU A 73 -8.25 -8.42 -17.82
CA LEU A 73 -8.66 -8.39 -16.43
C LEU A 73 -7.61 -9.07 -15.54
N PHE A 74 -7.04 -10.19 -16.00
CA PHE A 74 -5.93 -10.85 -15.35
C PHE A 74 -4.73 -9.92 -15.16
N LEU A 75 -4.28 -9.22 -16.20
CA LEU A 75 -3.18 -8.27 -16.10
C LEU A 75 -3.52 -7.10 -15.16
N PHE A 76 -4.76 -6.61 -15.22
CA PHE A 76 -5.20 -5.49 -14.40
C PHE A 76 -5.10 -5.80 -12.90
N VAL A 77 -5.60 -6.96 -12.46
CA VAL A 77 -5.61 -7.30 -11.03
C VAL A 77 -4.20 -7.49 -10.44
N LEU A 78 -3.18 -7.67 -11.28
CA LEU A 78 -1.78 -7.72 -10.85
C LEU A 78 -1.17 -6.34 -10.56
N ILE A 79 -1.79 -5.25 -11.02
CA ILE A 79 -1.22 -3.89 -10.89
C ILE A 79 -1.12 -3.49 -9.42
N SER A 80 -2.20 -3.62 -8.65
CA SER A 80 -2.23 -3.22 -7.23
C SER A 80 -1.18 -3.94 -6.37
N PRO A 81 -1.09 -5.29 -6.38
CA PRO A 81 -0.06 -5.99 -5.61
C PRO A 81 1.36 -5.64 -6.08
N THR A 82 1.56 -5.40 -7.38
CA THR A 82 2.87 -4.99 -7.92
C THR A 82 3.27 -3.60 -7.43
N ILE A 83 2.34 -2.62 -7.41
CA ILE A 83 2.60 -1.28 -6.87
C ILE A 83 3.01 -1.38 -5.39
N LEU A 84 2.28 -2.15 -4.58
CA LEU A 84 2.58 -2.31 -3.16
C LEU A 84 3.92 -3.02 -2.92
N TYR A 85 4.25 -4.03 -3.72
CA TYR A 85 5.56 -4.67 -3.68
C TYR A 85 6.68 -3.68 -4.01
N LEU A 86 6.56 -2.91 -5.10
CA LEU A 86 7.56 -1.90 -5.48
C LEU A 86 7.69 -0.82 -4.39
N ALA A 87 6.60 -0.38 -3.78
CA ALA A 87 6.63 0.55 -2.65
C ALA A 87 7.37 -0.04 -1.44
N SER A 88 7.23 -1.35 -1.17
CA SER A 88 7.95 -2.02 -0.08
C SER A 88 9.48 -2.01 -0.27
N LEU A 89 9.95 -2.08 -1.51
CA LEU A 89 11.37 -2.00 -1.81
C LEU A 89 11.98 -0.62 -1.52
N LEU A 90 11.18 0.44 -1.59
CA LEU A 90 11.63 1.83 -1.34
C LEU A 90 11.73 2.18 0.14
N LEU A 91 11.05 1.42 1.02
CA LEU A 91 11.07 1.69 2.46
C LEU A 91 12.37 1.30 3.13
N PHE A 92 13.12 0.36 2.59
CA PHE A 92 14.33 -0.14 3.22
C PHE A 92 15.55 0.02 2.32
N PRO A 93 16.75 0.25 2.89
CA PRO A 93 17.99 0.24 2.14
C PRO A 93 18.19 -1.08 1.39
N ARG A 94 19.11 -1.09 0.44
CA ARG A 94 19.52 -2.32 -0.22
C ARG A 94 20.31 -3.19 0.74
N GLU A 95 20.19 -4.51 0.61
CA GLU A 95 20.94 -5.48 1.44
C GLU A 95 22.46 -5.28 1.39
N SER A 96 23.00 -4.80 0.26
CA SER A 96 24.42 -4.48 0.11
C SER A 96 24.93 -3.38 1.07
N ASP A 97 24.01 -2.59 1.63
CA ASP A 97 24.34 -1.47 2.52
C ASP A 97 24.11 -1.82 4.00
N SER A 98 23.79 -3.09 4.30
CA SER A 98 23.39 -3.57 5.65
C SER A 98 24.49 -3.42 6.71
N ASP A 99 25.77 -3.39 6.31
CA ASP A 99 26.91 -3.23 7.24
C ASP A 99 27.17 -1.78 7.64
N THR A 100 26.51 -0.80 7.00
CA THR A 100 26.68 0.62 7.30
C THR A 100 25.60 1.16 8.24
N ALA A 101 25.92 2.17 9.04
CA ALA A 101 24.95 2.87 9.87
C ALA A 101 23.94 3.61 8.98
N VAL A 102 22.66 3.25 9.04
CA VAL A 102 21.60 3.87 8.25
C VAL A 102 20.93 4.98 9.04
N ASP A 103 20.82 6.17 8.42
CA ASP A 103 19.94 7.24 8.88
C ASP A 103 18.61 7.14 8.12
N TYR A 104 17.57 6.61 8.76
CA TYR A 104 16.26 6.42 8.15
C TYR A 104 15.55 7.73 7.80
N LYS A 105 15.93 8.87 8.39
CA LYS A 105 15.41 10.17 7.97
C LYS A 105 15.97 10.57 6.59
N THR A 106 17.26 10.43 6.42
CA THR A 106 17.92 10.68 5.13
C THR A 106 17.41 9.72 4.06
N HIS A 107 17.31 8.41 4.37
CA HIS A 107 16.76 7.40 3.47
C HIS A 107 15.31 7.73 3.06
N TYR A 108 14.46 8.11 4.02
CA TYR A 108 13.08 8.50 3.77
C TYR A 108 12.98 9.65 2.76
N TYR A 109 13.71 10.76 3.00
CA TYR A 109 13.67 11.91 2.11
C TYR A 109 14.38 11.69 0.76
N ALA A 110 15.27 10.71 0.65
CA ALA A 110 15.86 10.30 -0.63
C ALA A 110 14.82 9.58 -1.51
N ASN A 111 13.93 8.80 -0.93
CA ASN A 111 12.98 7.94 -1.65
C ASN A 111 11.53 8.44 -1.60
N HIS A 112 11.19 9.48 -0.79
CA HIS A 112 9.81 9.92 -0.54
C HIS A 112 9.01 10.17 -1.82
N ARG A 113 9.61 10.84 -2.81
CA ARG A 113 8.91 11.16 -4.06
C ARG A 113 8.45 9.90 -4.80
N ALA A 114 9.36 8.94 -5.01
CA ALA A 114 9.04 7.69 -5.70
C ALA A 114 8.03 6.86 -4.90
N PHE A 115 8.21 6.77 -3.57
CA PHE A 115 7.29 6.05 -2.68
C PHE A 115 5.88 6.64 -2.74
N PHE A 116 5.72 7.94 -2.56
CA PHE A 116 4.40 8.57 -2.54
C PHE A 116 3.73 8.60 -3.91
N VAL A 117 4.48 8.72 -5.01
CA VAL A 117 3.92 8.60 -6.36
C VAL A 117 3.41 7.18 -6.60
N LEU A 118 4.19 6.14 -6.27
CA LEU A 118 3.72 4.76 -6.37
C LEU A 118 2.47 4.53 -5.53
N PHE A 119 2.47 5.03 -4.30
CA PHE A 119 1.34 4.85 -3.40
C PHE A 119 0.11 5.63 -3.86
N ALA A 120 0.28 6.81 -4.47
CA ALA A 120 -0.81 7.59 -5.05
C ALA A 120 -1.44 6.88 -6.25
N LEU A 121 -0.67 6.12 -7.05
CA LEU A 121 -1.20 5.33 -8.17
C LEU A 121 -2.17 4.24 -7.73
N PHE A 122 -2.11 3.81 -6.46
CA PHE A 122 -3.08 2.86 -5.92
C PHE A 122 -4.51 3.40 -5.99
N VAL A 123 -4.73 4.69 -5.77
CA VAL A 123 -6.08 5.30 -5.76
C VAL A 123 -6.78 5.22 -7.13
N PRO A 124 -6.20 5.68 -8.25
CA PRO A 124 -6.86 5.52 -9.55
C PRO A 124 -7.01 4.05 -9.96
N VAL A 125 -6.09 3.16 -9.56
CA VAL A 125 -6.22 1.72 -9.82
C VAL A 125 -7.40 1.13 -9.04
N ASP A 126 -7.61 1.51 -7.78
CA ASP A 126 -8.75 1.10 -6.96
C ASP A 126 -10.10 1.61 -7.51
N ILE A 127 -10.13 2.85 -8.04
CA ILE A 127 -11.31 3.38 -8.75
C ILE A 127 -11.64 2.54 -9.99
N VAL A 128 -10.65 2.20 -10.81
CA VAL A 128 -10.84 1.36 -12.00
C VAL A 128 -11.25 -0.05 -11.59
N ASP A 129 -10.63 -0.62 -10.55
CA ASP A 129 -11.00 -1.91 -9.94
C ASP A 129 -12.48 -1.96 -9.57
N SER A 130 -12.94 -0.92 -8.88
CA SER A 130 -14.34 -0.81 -8.45
C SER A 130 -15.31 -0.64 -9.63
N LEU A 131 -14.93 0.10 -10.68
CA LEU A 131 -15.72 0.27 -11.90
C LEU A 131 -15.81 -1.02 -12.73
N LEU A 132 -14.74 -1.82 -12.78
CA LEU A 132 -14.73 -3.11 -13.47
C LEU A 132 -15.64 -4.14 -12.82
N LYS A 133 -15.90 -4.02 -11.50
CA LYS A 133 -16.90 -4.82 -10.79
C LYS A 133 -18.35 -4.38 -11.08
N GLY A 134 -18.51 -3.27 -11.79
CA GLY A 134 -19.79 -2.72 -12.25
C GLY A 134 -20.13 -1.36 -11.67
N VAL A 135 -20.78 -0.52 -12.47
CA VAL A 135 -21.20 0.82 -12.04
C VAL A 135 -22.11 0.79 -10.81
N PRO A 136 -23.08 -0.14 -10.67
CA PRO A 136 -23.86 -0.25 -9.44
C PRO A 136 -23.00 -0.53 -8.20
N HIS A 137 -21.99 -1.40 -8.32
CA HIS A 137 -21.04 -1.65 -7.24
C HIS A 137 -20.25 -0.38 -6.87
N PHE A 138 -19.70 0.32 -7.87
CA PHE A 138 -18.97 1.57 -7.64
C PHE A 138 -19.81 2.62 -6.90
N LEU A 139 -21.06 2.82 -7.31
CA LEU A 139 -21.98 3.78 -6.65
C LEU A 139 -22.38 3.34 -5.23
N SER A 140 -22.42 2.04 -4.96
CA SER A 140 -22.77 1.50 -3.63
C SER A 140 -21.69 1.74 -2.57
N LEU A 141 -20.43 2.08 -2.95
CA LEU A 141 -19.34 2.37 -2.01
C LEU A 141 -19.58 3.62 -1.16
N GLY A 142 -20.48 4.48 -1.60
CA GLY A 142 -20.98 5.62 -0.83
C GLY A 142 -20.00 6.79 -0.70
N PRO A 143 -20.44 7.90 -0.08
CA PRO A 143 -19.68 9.16 -0.06
C PRO A 143 -18.37 9.08 0.73
N ILE A 144 -18.29 8.19 1.73
CA ILE A 144 -17.06 8.01 2.53
C ILE A 144 -15.91 7.50 1.66
N TYR A 145 -16.18 6.56 0.74
CA TYR A 145 -15.19 6.06 -0.20
C TYR A 145 -14.62 7.18 -1.09
N PHE A 146 -15.50 7.98 -1.69
CA PHE A 146 -15.09 9.07 -2.59
C PHE A 146 -14.30 10.16 -1.86
N LEU A 147 -14.79 10.58 -0.69
CA LEU A 147 -14.10 11.58 0.13
C LEU A 147 -12.71 11.08 0.56
N SER A 148 -12.63 9.82 1.02
CA SER A 148 -11.37 9.18 1.40
C SER A 148 -10.40 9.10 0.23
N GLY A 149 -10.86 8.72 -0.96
CA GLY A 149 -10.04 8.68 -2.17
C GLY A 149 -9.44 10.03 -2.53
N ILE A 150 -10.22 11.11 -2.47
CA ILE A 150 -9.75 12.49 -2.71
C ILE A 150 -8.69 12.87 -1.68
N LEU A 151 -8.94 12.62 -0.38
CA LEU A 151 -8.02 12.95 0.70
C LEU A 151 -6.71 12.15 0.59
N TYR A 152 -6.79 10.86 0.27
CA TYR A 152 -5.61 10.02 0.05
C TYR A 152 -4.80 10.51 -1.14
N PHE A 153 -5.43 10.67 -2.30
CA PHE A 153 -4.73 11.06 -3.52
C PHE A 153 -4.07 12.42 -3.39
N SER A 154 -4.81 13.46 -2.97
CA SER A 154 -4.28 14.81 -2.83
C SER A 154 -3.17 14.89 -1.77
N GLY A 155 -3.34 14.21 -0.64
CA GLY A 155 -2.33 14.16 0.41
C GLY A 155 -1.06 13.43 -0.01
N LEU A 156 -1.17 12.29 -0.73
CA LEU A 156 -0.02 11.54 -1.25
C LEU A 156 0.75 12.35 -2.31
N ILE A 157 0.05 13.04 -3.22
CA ILE A 157 0.68 13.91 -4.21
C ILE A 157 1.40 15.08 -3.52
N THR A 158 0.77 15.70 -2.52
CA THR A 158 1.42 16.75 -1.73
C THR A 158 2.67 16.22 -1.01
N ALA A 159 2.61 15.02 -0.42
CA ALA A 159 3.76 14.37 0.21
C ALA A 159 4.88 14.04 -0.77
N ALA A 160 4.55 13.73 -2.04
CA ALA A 160 5.55 13.49 -3.08
C ALA A 160 6.30 14.76 -3.49
N VAL A 161 5.67 15.93 -3.40
CA VAL A 161 6.24 17.20 -3.87
C VAL A 161 6.92 17.97 -2.74
N THR A 162 6.35 17.96 -1.53
CA THR A 162 6.89 18.74 -0.40
C THR A 162 7.98 17.98 0.35
N ARG A 163 8.92 18.74 0.94
CA ARG A 163 9.89 18.23 1.94
C ARG A 163 9.62 18.80 3.33
N ASN A 164 8.46 19.40 3.55
CA ASN A 164 8.12 19.98 4.84
C ASN A 164 7.93 18.87 5.89
N GLU A 165 8.81 18.79 6.87
CA GLU A 165 8.81 17.77 7.91
C GLU A 165 7.50 17.73 8.70
N ARG A 166 6.96 18.88 9.09
CA ARG A 166 5.68 18.95 9.81
C ARG A 166 4.51 18.41 9.02
N TYR A 167 4.54 18.60 7.69
CA TYR A 167 3.53 18.00 6.81
C TYR A 167 3.62 16.47 6.83
N HIS A 168 4.82 15.92 6.68
CA HIS A 168 5.03 14.47 6.69
C HIS A 168 4.67 13.84 8.04
N GLU A 169 4.98 14.51 9.15
CA GLU A 169 4.60 14.09 10.49
C GLU A 169 3.07 14.03 10.66
N PHE A 170 2.39 15.13 10.32
CA PHE A 170 0.94 15.18 10.39
C PHE A 170 0.30 14.16 9.45
N TYR A 171 0.74 14.11 8.19
CA TYR A 171 0.12 13.28 7.18
C TYR A 171 0.31 11.78 7.42
N ALA A 172 1.44 11.35 7.97
CA ALA A 172 1.66 9.95 8.33
C ALA A 172 0.65 9.46 9.38
N ILE A 173 0.42 10.27 10.43
CA ILE A 173 -0.56 9.94 11.48
C ILE A 173 -1.98 10.02 10.92
N PHE A 174 -2.30 11.10 10.20
CA PHE A 174 -3.62 11.28 9.58
C PHE A 174 -3.97 10.09 8.67
N PHE A 175 -3.03 9.68 7.81
CA PHE A 175 -3.23 8.58 6.87
C PHE A 175 -3.45 7.26 7.61
N LEU A 176 -2.70 6.97 8.68
CA LEU A 176 -2.86 5.76 9.48
C LEU A 176 -4.25 5.72 10.15
N ILE A 177 -4.66 6.83 10.77
CA ILE A 177 -5.97 6.93 11.43
C ILE A 177 -7.09 6.77 10.40
N GLN A 178 -7.00 7.50 9.28
CA GLN A 178 -8.01 7.44 8.22
C GLN A 178 -8.10 6.03 7.63
N THR A 179 -6.97 5.39 7.30
CA THR A 179 -6.95 4.02 6.78
C THR A 179 -7.59 3.04 7.76
N THR A 180 -7.28 3.17 9.05
CA THR A 180 -7.85 2.31 10.08
C THR A 180 -9.37 2.51 10.18
N ILE A 181 -9.84 3.76 10.29
CA ILE A 181 -11.27 4.07 10.38
C ILE A 181 -12.04 3.59 9.15
N VAL A 182 -11.53 3.90 7.95
CA VAL A 182 -12.17 3.50 6.68
C VAL A 182 -12.22 1.98 6.55
N SER A 183 -11.16 1.27 6.95
CA SER A 183 -11.12 -0.19 6.94
C SER A 183 -12.17 -0.79 7.88
N PHE A 184 -12.33 -0.24 9.09
CA PHE A 184 -13.36 -0.68 10.03
C PHE A 184 -14.78 -0.39 9.53
N LEU A 185 -15.00 0.70 8.79
CA LEU A 185 -16.34 1.04 8.27
C LEU A 185 -16.73 0.25 7.02
N ILE A 186 -15.75 -0.04 6.14
CA ILE A 186 -16.02 -0.63 4.81
C ILE A 186 -15.80 -2.14 4.78
N PHE A 187 -14.86 -2.68 5.58
CA PHE A 187 -14.41 -4.07 5.48
C PHE A 187 -14.87 -4.96 6.65
N GLN A 188 -16.06 -4.70 7.22
CA GLN A 188 -16.57 -5.47 8.37
C GLN A 188 -16.82 -6.95 8.05
N THR A 189 -17.13 -7.29 6.81
CA THR A 189 -17.44 -8.66 6.39
C THR A 189 -16.83 -9.00 5.04
N LEU A 190 -16.45 -10.27 4.86
CA LEU A 190 -16.04 -10.87 3.58
C LEU A 190 -17.27 -11.23 2.72
N VAL A 191 -18.20 -10.30 2.51
CA VAL A 191 -19.40 -10.57 1.70
C VAL A 191 -19.20 -10.06 0.28
#